data_6ca7b2bbd9b6e01aaf59e0f680564dda
#
_entry.id   6ca7b2bbd9b6e01aaf59e0f680564dda
#
_cell.length_a   1.000
_cell.length_b   1.000
_cell.length_c   1.000
_cell.angle_alpha   90.00
_cell.angle_beta   90.00
_cell.angle_gamma   90.00
#
_symmetry.space_group_name_H-M   'P 1'
#
loop_
_entity.id
_entity.type
_entity.pdbx_description
1 polymer ?
#
loop_
_entity_poly.entity_id
_entity_poly.type
_entity_poly.pdbx_seq_one_letter_code
_entity_poly.pdbx_strand_id
1 'polypeptide(L)'
;MADRGARTRACRVHTRVNVVKSSKSFCSQVCEHGTHECVRYGDFWGPNGTNRKVEIQRRLPHIYPENRWLFVTWHLHGSLPASRFAPPGKSTAGEAFVWMDRYLDETRSGPMFLKQDTIAQRIIDSLFKGRELSHYQLGPFAIMANHVHVLLLPLISPSKLLQSLKGFTAREANKLLGRTGEPFWRRESYDRWVRDESEWNRIARYIERNPVKAGLVAQIEDYPWSSANPKWRERLS
;
A
#
# COMPACT_ATOMS: atom_id res chain seq x y z
N MET A 1 42.95 -45.78 -30.21
CA MET A 1 42.69 -46.06 -28.81
C MET A 1 41.71 -45.04 -28.29
N ALA A 2 40.53 -45.55 -28.13
CA ALA A 2 39.38 -45.12 -27.29
C ALA A 2 39.12 -43.67 -26.99
N ASP A 3 38.16 -43.19 -27.71
CA ASP A 3 37.19 -42.16 -27.50
C ASP A 3 36.34 -42.42 -26.24
N ARG A 4 36.06 -41.38 -25.40
CA ARG A 4 34.99 -41.41 -24.40
C ARG A 4 34.17 -40.13 -24.49
N GLY A 5 33.07 -40.25 -25.22
CA GLY A 5 32.06 -39.23 -25.34
C GLY A 5 31.33 -38.87 -24.03
N ALA A 6 31.14 -37.61 -23.84
CA ALA A 6 30.29 -37.04 -22.80
C ALA A 6 28.80 -37.13 -23.20
N ARG A 7 27.99 -37.84 -22.42
CA ARG A 7 26.54 -37.95 -22.62
C ARG A 7 25.84 -36.78 -21.91
N THR A 8 25.28 -35.89 -22.69
CA THR A 8 24.27 -34.93 -22.25
C THR A 8 22.97 -35.66 -21.90
N ARG A 9 22.50 -35.53 -20.65
CA ARG A 9 21.17 -36.02 -20.23
C ARG A 9 20.12 -34.98 -20.58
N ALA A 10 19.28 -35.30 -21.54
CA ALA A 10 18.05 -34.58 -21.84
C ALA A 10 17.00 -34.90 -20.76
N CYS A 11 16.42 -33.88 -20.12
CA CYS A 11 15.24 -34.02 -19.27
C CYS A 11 14.01 -34.25 -20.15
N ARG A 12 13.43 -35.46 -20.05
CA ARG A 12 12.11 -35.77 -20.63
C ARG A 12 11.01 -35.12 -19.77
N VAL A 13 10.27 -34.21 -20.38
CA VAL A 13 9.02 -33.70 -19.81
C VAL A 13 7.93 -34.73 -20.07
N HIS A 14 7.39 -35.36 -19.03
CA HIS A 14 6.20 -36.18 -19.12
C HIS A 14 4.97 -35.32 -18.85
N THR A 15 4.20 -35.05 -19.90
CA THR A 15 2.87 -34.45 -19.85
C THR A 15 1.86 -35.47 -19.30
N ARG A 16 1.41 -35.31 -18.08
CA ARG A 16 0.15 -35.88 -17.61
C ARG A 16 -0.79 -34.76 -17.20
N VAL A 17 -1.84 -34.61 -17.98
CA VAL A 17 -2.98 -33.74 -17.67
C VAL A 17 -3.79 -34.41 -16.60
N ASN A 18 -3.79 -33.83 -15.39
CA ASN A 18 -4.84 -34.10 -14.40
C ASN A 18 -5.35 -32.73 -13.91
N VAL A 19 -6.62 -32.49 -14.18
CA VAL A 19 -7.38 -31.32 -13.77
C VAL A 19 -7.59 -31.40 -12.27
N VAL A 20 -6.81 -30.62 -11.52
CA VAL A 20 -7.11 -30.32 -10.11
C VAL A 20 -7.09 -28.80 -10.00
N LYS A 21 -8.22 -28.25 -9.56
CA LYS A 21 -8.36 -26.82 -9.22
C LYS A 21 -7.31 -26.47 -8.17
N SER A 22 -6.27 -25.76 -8.53
CA SER A 22 -5.21 -25.30 -7.64
C SER A 22 -5.04 -23.79 -7.84
N SER A 23 -5.19 -23.09 -6.73
CA SER A 23 -4.90 -21.67 -6.56
C SER A 23 -3.53 -21.33 -7.16
N LYS A 24 -3.52 -20.58 -8.27
CA LYS A 24 -2.30 -20.09 -8.90
C LYS A 24 -1.63 -19.08 -7.97
N SER A 25 -0.46 -19.44 -7.44
CA SER A 25 0.48 -18.51 -6.86
C SER A 25 1.03 -17.59 -7.94
N PHE A 26 0.83 -16.29 -7.79
CA PHE A 26 1.33 -15.28 -8.71
C PHE A 26 2.80 -15.00 -8.38
N CYS A 27 3.72 -15.52 -9.17
CA CYS A 27 5.10 -15.07 -9.22
C CYS A 27 5.16 -13.91 -10.21
N SER A 28 5.37 -12.68 -9.71
CA SER A 28 5.58 -11.52 -10.59
C SER A 28 6.90 -11.68 -11.34
N GLN A 29 6.88 -11.39 -12.65
CA GLN A 29 8.02 -11.41 -13.57
C GLN A 29 9.12 -10.41 -13.18
N VAL A 30 9.90 -10.72 -12.15
CA VAL A 30 11.20 -10.07 -11.86
C VAL A 30 12.19 -11.12 -11.38
N CYS A 31 12.26 -12.26 -12.06
CA CYS A 31 13.32 -13.25 -11.88
C CYS A 31 13.97 -13.55 -13.22
N GLU A 32 14.59 -12.54 -13.82
CA GLU A 32 15.64 -12.74 -14.81
C GLU A 32 16.98 -12.51 -14.10
N HIS A 33 17.50 -13.52 -13.49
CA HIS A 33 18.87 -13.94 -13.17
C HIS A 33 18.85 -14.69 -11.83
N GLY A 34 19.02 -16.01 -11.94
CA GLY A 34 19.03 -16.93 -10.82
C GLY A 34 20.11 -16.59 -9.81
N THR A 35 19.67 -16.34 -8.62
CA THR A 35 20.25 -16.59 -7.29
C THR A 35 19.57 -15.69 -6.24
N HIS A 36 18.24 -15.76 -6.10
CA HIS A 36 17.60 -15.26 -4.90
C HIS A 36 16.45 -16.20 -4.52
N GLU A 37 16.48 -16.69 -3.28
CA GLU A 37 15.42 -17.47 -2.67
C GLU A 37 14.08 -16.72 -2.80
N CYS A 38 13.15 -17.30 -3.53
CA CYS A 38 11.79 -16.83 -3.62
C CYS A 38 11.12 -17.11 -2.28
N VAL A 39 11.04 -16.11 -1.40
CA VAL A 39 10.31 -16.22 -0.15
C VAL A 39 8.82 -16.34 -0.50
N ARG A 40 8.28 -17.56 -0.37
CA ARG A 40 6.84 -17.82 -0.53
C ARG A 40 6.08 -17.08 0.55
N TYR A 41 5.25 -16.16 0.14
CA TYR A 41 4.26 -15.52 1.01
C TYR A 41 3.17 -16.55 1.35
N GLY A 42 3.32 -17.23 2.48
CA GLY A 42 2.35 -18.25 2.91
C GLY A 42 2.64 -18.89 4.27
N ASP A 43 3.89 -18.97 4.66
CA ASP A 43 4.26 -19.76 5.84
C ASP A 43 4.96 -18.89 6.89
N PHE A 44 4.16 -18.20 7.70
CA PHE A 44 4.63 -17.71 8.99
C PHE A 44 4.37 -18.83 10.03
N TRP A 45 5.32 -19.73 10.15
CA TRP A 45 5.31 -20.76 11.20
C TRP A 45 5.74 -20.11 12.52
N GLY A 46 4.79 -19.99 13.45
CA GLY A 46 5.12 -19.77 14.85
C GLY A 46 5.67 -21.09 15.47
N PRO A 47 6.48 -21.02 16.54
CA PRO A 47 7.21 -22.17 17.09
C PRO A 47 6.35 -23.31 17.63
N ASN A 48 5.03 -23.28 17.55
CA ASN A 48 4.13 -24.28 18.11
C ASN A 48 3.06 -24.83 17.16
N GLY A 49 3.32 -24.92 15.86
CA GLY A 49 2.57 -25.84 14.95
C GLY A 49 1.03 -25.73 14.90
N THR A 50 0.40 -24.76 15.53
CA THR A 50 -1.05 -24.60 15.52
C THR A 50 -1.48 -23.65 14.43
N ASN A 51 -1.99 -24.21 13.35
CA ASN A 51 -2.61 -23.50 12.22
C ASN A 51 -3.91 -22.82 12.69
N ARG A 52 -3.82 -21.71 13.42
CA ARG A 52 -4.97 -20.84 13.67
C ARG A 52 -5.21 -20.06 12.39
N LYS A 53 -6.19 -20.47 11.60
CA LYS A 53 -6.87 -19.58 10.65
C LYS A 53 -7.41 -18.41 11.47
N VAL A 54 -6.65 -17.33 11.52
CA VAL A 54 -7.16 -16.07 12.04
C VAL A 54 -8.13 -15.58 10.98
N GLU A 55 -9.40 -15.85 11.15
CA GLU A 55 -10.48 -15.29 10.36
C GLU A 55 -10.52 -13.79 10.67
N ILE A 56 -9.95 -13.01 9.76
CA ILE A 56 -9.81 -11.57 9.94
C ILE A 56 -11.09 -10.97 9.43
N GLN A 57 -12.04 -10.76 10.31
CA GLN A 57 -13.18 -9.90 10.06
C GLN A 57 -12.66 -8.47 9.84
N ARG A 58 -12.61 -8.05 8.57
CA ARG A 58 -12.43 -6.66 8.23
C ARG A 58 -13.66 -5.90 8.71
N ARG A 59 -13.45 -4.87 9.54
CA ARG A 59 -14.54 -4.12 10.18
C ARG A 59 -15.31 -3.21 9.22
N LEU A 60 -14.77 -2.94 8.03
CA LEU A 60 -15.39 -2.10 7.01
C LEU A 60 -15.63 -2.90 5.74
N PRO A 61 -16.83 -2.78 5.11
CA PRO A 61 -17.06 -3.39 3.82
C PRO A 61 -16.22 -2.69 2.75
N HIS A 62 -15.36 -3.45 2.07
CA HIS A 62 -14.57 -2.96 0.95
C HIS A 62 -15.29 -3.31 -0.35
N ILE A 63 -16.04 -2.36 -0.89
CA ILE A 63 -16.73 -2.50 -2.17
C ILE A 63 -15.90 -1.77 -3.22
N TYR A 64 -15.47 -2.49 -4.25
CA TYR A 64 -14.63 -1.96 -5.32
C TYR A 64 -15.34 -2.10 -6.68
N PRO A 65 -16.17 -1.11 -7.09
CA PRO A 65 -16.72 -1.09 -8.44
C PRO A 65 -15.57 -0.97 -9.46
N GLU A 66 -15.72 -1.64 -10.59
CA GLU A 66 -14.76 -1.56 -11.69
C GLU A 66 -14.69 -0.13 -12.26
N ASN A 67 -13.52 0.26 -12.75
CA ASN A 67 -13.26 1.55 -13.40
C ASN A 67 -13.69 2.77 -12.54
N ARG A 68 -13.50 2.70 -11.23
CA ARG A 68 -13.77 3.80 -10.31
C ARG A 68 -12.52 4.21 -9.55
N TRP A 69 -12.35 5.52 -9.43
CA TRP A 69 -11.33 6.07 -8.55
C TRP A 69 -11.58 5.66 -7.11
N LEU A 70 -10.51 5.32 -6.41
CA LEU A 70 -10.53 5.05 -4.97
C LEU A 70 -9.78 6.16 -4.25
N PHE A 71 -10.43 6.75 -3.26
CA PHE A 71 -9.78 7.52 -2.23
C PHE A 71 -9.30 6.57 -1.14
N VAL A 72 -8.02 6.56 -0.87
CA VAL A 72 -7.42 5.66 0.11
C VAL A 72 -6.61 6.46 1.11
N THR A 73 -6.81 6.14 2.40
CA THR A 73 -5.99 6.64 3.51
C THR A 73 -5.48 5.47 4.34
N TRP A 74 -4.18 5.43 4.58
CA TRP A 74 -3.58 4.47 5.52
C TRP A 74 -2.55 5.18 6.40
N HIS A 75 -2.34 4.65 7.59
CA HIS A 75 -1.52 5.31 8.60
C HIS A 75 -0.54 4.36 9.28
N LEU A 76 0.45 4.90 9.97
CA LEU A 76 1.47 4.15 10.69
C LEU A 76 0.86 3.28 11.81
N HIS A 77 1.47 2.13 12.03
CA HIS A 77 1.13 1.31 13.19
C HIS A 77 1.42 2.08 14.47
N GLY A 78 0.45 2.12 15.39
CA GLY A 78 0.57 2.85 16.65
C GLY A 78 0.29 4.36 16.58
N SER A 79 -0.07 4.94 15.42
CA SER A 79 -0.44 6.36 15.31
C SER A 79 -1.84 6.68 15.86
N LEU A 80 -2.70 5.67 16.04
CA LEU A 80 -3.99 5.79 16.71
C LEU A 80 -3.99 4.91 17.96
N PRO A 81 -4.39 5.44 19.14
CA PRO A 81 -4.57 4.64 20.34
C PRO A 81 -5.60 3.53 20.14
N ALA A 82 -5.35 2.36 20.72
CA ALA A 82 -6.27 1.22 20.62
C ALA A 82 -7.66 1.52 21.21
N SER A 83 -7.72 2.42 22.20
CA SER A 83 -8.95 2.83 22.90
C SER A 83 -9.76 3.93 22.20
N ARG A 84 -9.21 4.55 21.13
CA ARG A 84 -9.85 5.68 20.44
C ARG A 84 -10.24 5.31 19.01
N PHE A 85 -11.11 4.32 18.88
CA PHE A 85 -11.91 4.19 17.66
C PHE A 85 -13.16 5.08 17.81
N ALA A 86 -13.68 5.57 16.68
CA ALA A 86 -15.02 6.18 16.68
C ALA A 86 -15.96 5.23 17.43
N PRO A 87 -16.85 5.75 18.31
CA PRO A 87 -17.73 4.93 19.12
C PRO A 87 -18.47 3.93 18.23
N PRO A 88 -18.48 2.63 18.54
CA PRO A 88 -19.21 1.67 17.75
C PRO A 88 -20.70 2.02 17.79
N GLY A 89 -21.35 2.10 16.63
CA GLY A 89 -22.79 2.03 16.49
C GLY A 89 -23.54 3.34 16.21
N LYS A 90 -22.88 4.51 16.11
CA LYS A 90 -23.61 5.79 15.83
C LYS A 90 -23.03 6.67 14.72
N SER A 91 -21.88 6.35 14.14
CA SER A 91 -21.26 7.15 13.10
C SER A 91 -21.25 6.42 11.75
N THR A 92 -21.51 7.16 10.68
CA THR A 92 -21.30 6.69 9.31
C THR A 92 -19.79 6.47 9.07
N ALA A 93 -19.42 5.65 8.08
CA ALA A 93 -18.03 5.46 7.70
C ALA A 93 -17.31 6.78 7.37
N GLY A 94 -18.04 7.75 6.82
CA GLY A 94 -17.53 9.10 6.52
C GLY A 94 -17.22 9.91 7.78
N GLU A 95 -18.10 9.90 8.76
CA GLU A 95 -17.88 10.60 10.04
C GLU A 95 -16.74 9.97 10.84
N ALA A 96 -16.66 8.64 10.84
CA ALA A 96 -15.55 7.91 11.46
C ALA A 96 -14.21 8.25 10.80
N PHE A 97 -14.18 8.39 9.46
CA PHE A 97 -13.01 8.84 8.72
C PHE A 97 -12.61 10.27 9.11
N VAL A 98 -13.53 11.23 9.07
CA VAL A 98 -13.25 12.64 9.42
C VAL A 98 -12.68 12.74 10.83
N TRP A 99 -13.21 11.98 11.78
CA TRP A 99 -12.69 11.94 13.15
C TRP A 99 -11.27 11.37 13.20
N MET A 100 -11.04 10.24 12.53
CA MET A 100 -9.72 9.59 12.48
C MET A 100 -8.67 10.51 11.87
N ASP A 101 -9.01 11.13 10.76
CA ASP A 101 -8.14 11.99 9.99
C ASP A 101 -7.74 13.25 10.80
N ARG A 102 -8.74 13.90 11.40
CA ARG A 102 -8.49 15.03 12.30
C ARG A 102 -7.56 14.66 13.46
N TYR A 103 -7.75 13.48 14.05
CA TYR A 103 -6.89 12.99 15.11
C TYR A 103 -5.44 12.80 14.61
N LEU A 104 -5.25 12.23 13.41
CA LEU A 104 -3.93 12.02 12.82
C LEU A 104 -3.23 13.35 12.50
N ASP A 105 -3.97 14.37 12.06
CA ASP A 105 -3.45 15.71 11.79
C ASP A 105 -3.01 16.44 13.09
N GLU A 106 -3.83 16.34 14.13
CA GLU A 106 -3.64 17.09 15.38
C GLU A 106 -2.66 16.40 16.34
N THR A 107 -2.46 15.08 16.22
CA THR A 107 -1.63 14.33 17.16
C THR A 107 -0.16 14.76 17.10
N ARG A 108 0.43 14.97 18.28
CA ARG A 108 1.87 15.26 18.46
C ARG A 108 2.63 14.06 19.03
N SER A 109 1.94 12.95 19.29
CA SER A 109 2.49 11.73 19.89
C SER A 109 2.37 10.54 18.94
N GLY A 110 3.16 9.50 19.20
CA GLY A 110 3.20 8.29 18.37
C GLY A 110 4.22 8.36 17.23
N PRO A 111 4.24 7.36 16.35
CA PRO A 111 5.20 7.28 15.27
C PRO A 111 4.95 8.35 14.20
N MET A 112 6.00 9.06 13.84
CA MET A 112 6.01 10.14 12.84
C MET A 112 7.09 9.89 11.78
N PHE A 113 7.33 8.65 11.42
CA PHE A 113 8.43 8.25 10.54
C PHE A 113 8.38 8.92 9.16
N LEU A 114 7.17 9.29 8.69
CA LEU A 114 6.99 9.91 7.39
C LEU A 114 7.47 11.38 7.33
N LYS A 115 7.82 11.98 8.47
CA LYS A 115 8.52 13.27 8.51
C LYS A 115 9.96 13.20 7.97
N GLN A 116 10.54 12.01 7.93
CA GLN A 116 11.88 11.84 7.37
C GLN A 116 11.79 11.87 5.84
N ASP A 117 12.53 12.80 5.23
CA ASP A 117 12.52 13.03 3.79
C ASP A 117 12.81 11.76 2.99
N THR A 118 13.76 10.95 3.46
CA THR A 118 14.11 9.68 2.83
C THR A 118 12.96 8.67 2.82
N ILE A 119 12.12 8.66 3.87
CA ILE A 119 10.95 7.78 3.96
C ILE A 119 9.82 8.31 3.07
N ALA A 120 9.51 9.62 3.15
CA ALA A 120 8.49 10.25 2.32
C ALA A 120 8.82 10.09 0.83
N GLN A 121 10.07 10.35 0.43
CA GLN A 121 10.55 10.16 -0.93
C GLN A 121 10.36 8.72 -1.40
N ARG A 122 10.73 7.72 -0.57
CA ARG A 122 10.59 6.30 -0.91
C ARG A 122 9.13 5.90 -1.14
N ILE A 123 8.21 6.47 -0.37
CA ILE A 123 6.77 6.21 -0.56
C ILE A 123 6.30 6.80 -1.88
N ILE A 124 6.68 8.06 -2.20
CA ILE A 124 6.34 8.70 -3.47
C ILE A 124 6.91 7.91 -4.66
N ASP A 125 8.18 7.51 -4.60
CA ASP A 125 8.81 6.69 -5.65
C ASP A 125 8.03 5.40 -5.88
N SER A 126 7.52 4.80 -4.81
CA SER A 126 6.70 3.59 -4.89
C SER A 126 5.33 3.85 -5.55
N LEU A 127 4.73 5.03 -5.30
CA LEU A 127 3.49 5.44 -5.96
C LEU A 127 3.72 5.61 -7.48
N PHE A 128 4.76 6.31 -7.88
CA PHE A 128 5.07 6.46 -9.30
C PHE A 128 5.46 5.14 -9.95
N LYS A 129 6.20 4.27 -9.25
CA LYS A 129 6.54 2.94 -9.77
C LYS A 129 5.32 2.07 -10.03
N GLY A 130 4.33 2.10 -9.17
CA GLY A 130 3.08 1.39 -9.38
C GLY A 130 2.29 1.91 -10.59
N ARG A 131 2.31 3.23 -10.86
CA ARG A 131 1.77 3.84 -12.09
C ARG A 131 2.52 3.34 -13.33
N GLU A 132 3.87 3.36 -13.30
CA GLU A 132 4.72 2.89 -14.42
C GLU A 132 4.46 1.41 -14.74
N LEU A 133 4.20 0.59 -13.74
CA LEU A 133 3.84 -0.82 -13.88
C LEU A 133 2.38 -1.04 -14.30
N SER A 134 1.63 0.03 -14.58
CA SER A 134 0.21 -0.02 -14.94
C SER A 134 -0.66 -0.76 -13.91
N HIS A 135 -0.30 -0.66 -12.62
CA HIS A 135 -1.13 -1.19 -11.55
C HIS A 135 -2.34 -0.29 -11.26
N TYR A 136 -2.20 1.00 -11.55
CA TYR A 136 -3.22 2.04 -11.38
C TYR A 136 -2.85 3.31 -12.15
N GLN A 137 -3.84 4.18 -12.38
CA GLN A 137 -3.58 5.59 -12.64
C GLN A 137 -3.42 6.30 -11.29
N LEU A 138 -2.41 7.15 -11.19
CA LEU A 138 -2.11 7.91 -9.99
C LEU A 138 -2.75 9.30 -10.09
N GLY A 139 -3.59 9.63 -9.13
CA GLY A 139 -4.16 10.96 -8.92
C GLY A 139 -3.44 11.72 -7.80
N PRO A 140 -4.08 12.76 -7.24
CA PRO A 140 -3.57 13.52 -6.12
C PRO A 140 -3.19 12.68 -4.92
N PHE A 141 -2.09 13.07 -4.25
CA PHE A 141 -1.58 12.43 -3.04
C PHE A 141 -0.98 13.44 -2.05
N ALA A 142 -0.91 13.05 -0.78
CA ALA A 142 -0.16 13.74 0.27
C ALA A 142 0.42 12.72 1.26
N ILE A 143 1.73 12.81 1.52
CA ILE A 143 2.41 12.01 2.54
C ILE A 143 2.53 12.88 3.78
N MET A 144 1.64 12.67 4.74
CA MET A 144 1.62 13.39 6.01
C MET A 144 2.63 12.78 6.99
N ALA A 145 2.78 13.35 8.17
CA ALA A 145 3.76 12.91 9.17
C ALA A 145 3.61 11.43 9.61
N ASN A 146 2.39 10.92 9.62
CA ASN A 146 2.02 9.61 10.16
C ASN A 146 0.99 8.84 9.31
N HIS A 147 0.52 9.41 8.20
CA HIS A 147 -0.45 8.80 7.30
C HIS A 147 -0.28 9.28 5.86
N VAL A 148 -0.95 8.63 4.95
CA VAL A 148 -0.91 8.91 3.51
C VAL A 148 -2.34 9.01 2.99
N HIS A 149 -2.58 10.02 2.16
CA HIS A 149 -3.79 10.16 1.35
C HIS A 149 -3.43 9.98 -0.12
N VAL A 150 -4.26 9.28 -0.86
CA VAL A 150 -4.06 9.16 -2.32
C VAL A 150 -5.38 8.85 -3.05
N LEU A 151 -5.50 9.37 -4.27
CA LEU A 151 -6.49 8.95 -5.25
C LEU A 151 -5.82 7.98 -6.23
N LEU A 152 -6.41 6.81 -6.41
CA LEU A 152 -5.94 5.78 -7.34
C LEU A 152 -7.11 5.29 -8.21
N LEU A 153 -6.90 5.13 -9.52
CA LEU A 153 -7.78 4.35 -10.38
C LEU A 153 -7.15 2.97 -10.60
N PRO A 154 -7.59 1.92 -9.90
CA PRO A 154 -6.98 0.60 -9.98
C PRO A 154 -7.14 -0.02 -11.36
N LEU A 155 -6.07 -0.59 -11.90
CA LEU A 155 -6.05 -1.39 -13.13
C LEU A 155 -5.86 -2.88 -12.81
N ILE A 156 -5.57 -3.20 -11.55
CA ILE A 156 -5.52 -4.56 -11.00
C ILE A 156 -6.42 -4.62 -9.75
N SER A 157 -6.63 -5.82 -9.21
CA SER A 157 -7.45 -6.00 -7.99
C SER A 157 -7.04 -5.03 -6.87
N PRO A 158 -7.94 -4.16 -6.37
CA PRO A 158 -7.62 -3.16 -5.33
C PRO A 158 -7.03 -3.77 -4.07
N SER A 159 -7.52 -4.92 -3.62
CA SER A 159 -7.00 -5.59 -2.43
C SER A 159 -5.54 -6.03 -2.62
N LYS A 160 -5.19 -6.60 -3.78
CA LYS A 160 -3.81 -6.99 -4.11
C LYS A 160 -2.92 -5.77 -4.26
N LEU A 161 -3.43 -4.71 -4.89
CA LEU A 161 -2.73 -3.44 -5.07
C LEU A 161 -2.33 -2.85 -3.71
N LEU A 162 -3.30 -2.65 -2.82
CA LEU A 162 -3.04 -2.07 -1.50
C LEU A 162 -2.13 -2.94 -0.64
N GLN A 163 -2.30 -4.26 -0.69
CA GLN A 163 -1.42 -5.19 0.00
C GLN A 163 0.03 -5.08 -0.49
N SER A 164 0.23 -5.06 -1.82
CA SER A 164 1.55 -4.93 -2.45
C SER A 164 2.20 -3.59 -2.12
N LEU A 165 1.47 -2.49 -2.31
CA LEU A 165 1.97 -1.13 -2.06
C LEU A 165 2.37 -0.93 -0.59
N LYS A 166 1.49 -1.28 0.35
CA LYS A 166 1.79 -1.20 1.79
C LYS A 166 2.92 -2.15 2.19
N GLY A 167 2.93 -3.38 1.68
CA GLY A 167 3.97 -4.35 1.98
C GLY A 167 5.35 -3.92 1.47
N PHE A 168 5.42 -3.40 0.25
CA PHE A 168 6.67 -2.92 -0.33
C PHE A 168 7.19 -1.69 0.44
N THR A 169 6.36 -0.67 0.62
CA THR A 169 6.75 0.57 1.30
C THR A 169 7.13 0.33 2.77
N ALA A 170 6.46 -0.59 3.47
CA ALA A 170 6.83 -0.99 4.83
C ALA A 170 8.23 -1.63 4.90
N ARG A 171 8.54 -2.54 3.97
CA ARG A 171 9.88 -3.18 3.92
C ARG A 171 10.97 -2.16 3.67
N GLU A 172 10.79 -1.30 2.67
CA GLU A 172 11.79 -0.29 2.31
C GLU A 172 11.98 0.74 3.45
N ALA A 173 10.90 1.23 4.03
CA ALA A 173 10.96 2.14 5.16
C ALA A 173 11.63 1.50 6.39
N ASN A 174 11.28 0.26 6.73
CA ASN A 174 11.88 -0.44 7.86
C ASN A 174 13.38 -0.72 7.66
N LYS A 175 13.83 -0.98 6.42
CA LYS A 175 15.27 -1.07 6.12
C LYS A 175 15.99 0.25 6.43
N LEU A 176 15.43 1.38 5.98
CA LEU A 176 16.01 2.71 6.22
C LEU A 176 16.03 3.08 7.71
N LEU A 177 15.05 2.59 8.46
CA LEU A 177 14.91 2.84 9.90
C LEU A 177 15.67 1.83 10.78
N GLY A 178 16.29 0.79 10.21
CA GLY A 178 16.91 -0.29 11.00
C GLY A 178 15.90 -1.16 11.76
N ARG A 179 14.64 -1.24 11.30
CA ARG A 179 13.50 -1.89 11.98
C ARG A 179 12.93 -3.05 11.17
N THR A 180 13.78 -3.79 10.49
CA THR A 180 13.34 -4.93 9.66
C THR A 180 12.57 -5.94 10.49
N GLY A 181 11.37 -6.33 10.00
CA GLY A 181 10.49 -7.27 10.69
C GLY A 181 9.43 -6.63 11.59
N GLU A 182 9.56 -5.33 11.88
CA GLU A 182 8.57 -4.65 12.71
C GLU A 182 7.33 -4.18 11.93
N PRO A 183 6.17 -4.04 12.59
CA PRO A 183 5.00 -3.43 12.00
C PRO A 183 5.28 -1.97 11.62
N PHE A 184 5.03 -1.60 10.36
CA PHE A 184 5.16 -0.23 9.87
C PHE A 184 3.81 0.44 9.65
N TRP A 185 2.95 -0.18 8.83
CA TRP A 185 1.60 0.29 8.58
C TRP A 185 0.58 -0.40 9.48
N ARG A 186 -0.45 0.33 9.87
CA ARG A 186 -1.65 -0.31 10.40
C ARG A 186 -2.26 -1.20 9.33
N ARG A 187 -2.81 -2.36 9.72
CA ARG A 187 -3.37 -3.33 8.79
C ARG A 187 -4.53 -2.77 7.99
N GLU A 188 -5.50 -2.17 8.68
CA GLU A 188 -6.67 -1.54 8.06
C GLU A 188 -6.29 -0.25 7.34
N SER A 189 -7.00 0.05 6.25
CA SER A 189 -6.99 1.30 5.53
C SER A 189 -8.42 1.81 5.45
N TYR A 190 -8.61 3.10 5.39
CA TYR A 190 -9.85 3.67 4.90
C TYR A 190 -9.78 3.73 3.39
N ASP A 191 -10.78 3.19 2.70
CA ASP A 191 -10.93 3.28 1.26
C ASP A 191 -12.39 3.49 0.88
N ARG A 192 -12.58 4.34 -0.12
CA ARG A 192 -13.89 4.71 -0.63
C ARG A 192 -13.80 4.97 -2.14
N TRP A 193 -14.71 4.36 -2.91
CA TRP A 193 -14.83 4.67 -4.33
C TRP A 193 -15.48 6.05 -4.54
N VAL A 194 -15.00 6.75 -5.57
CA VAL A 194 -15.45 8.10 -5.95
C VAL A 194 -16.64 7.97 -6.90
N ARG A 195 -17.73 8.66 -6.60
CA ARG A 195 -19.02 8.53 -7.32
C ARG A 195 -19.05 9.26 -8.64
N ASP A 196 -18.52 10.49 -8.63
CA ASP A 196 -18.59 11.42 -9.75
C ASP A 196 -17.40 12.40 -9.76
N GLU A 197 -17.33 13.21 -10.80
CA GLU A 197 -16.26 14.20 -10.99
C GLU A 197 -16.28 15.30 -9.91
N SER A 198 -17.45 15.72 -9.45
CA SER A 198 -17.57 16.71 -8.38
C SER A 198 -16.96 16.19 -7.07
N GLU A 199 -17.23 14.94 -6.74
CA GLU A 199 -16.62 14.27 -5.59
C GLU A 199 -15.11 14.08 -5.78
N TRP A 200 -14.66 13.72 -6.99
CA TRP A 200 -13.23 13.62 -7.31
C TRP A 200 -12.51 14.94 -7.05
N ASN A 201 -13.03 16.04 -7.59
CA ASN A 201 -12.48 17.38 -7.43
C ASN A 201 -12.47 17.83 -5.96
N ARG A 202 -13.48 17.46 -5.18
CA ARG A 202 -13.55 17.76 -3.74
C ARG A 202 -12.49 16.98 -2.97
N ILE A 203 -12.31 15.70 -3.27
CA ILE A 203 -11.31 14.85 -2.61
C ILE A 203 -9.89 15.26 -3.03
N ALA A 204 -9.66 15.58 -4.29
CA ALA A 204 -8.39 16.10 -4.78
C ALA A 204 -7.95 17.34 -3.99
N ARG A 205 -8.84 18.34 -3.92
CA ARG A 205 -8.61 19.55 -3.11
C ARG A 205 -8.40 19.25 -1.63
N TYR A 206 -9.15 18.29 -1.08
CA TYR A 206 -9.00 17.87 0.31
C TYR A 206 -7.60 17.31 0.55
N ILE A 207 -7.11 16.40 -0.31
CA ILE A 207 -5.77 15.79 -0.20
C ILE A 207 -4.69 16.87 -0.24
N GLU A 208 -4.74 17.75 -1.25
CA GLU A 208 -3.72 18.76 -1.48
C GLU A 208 -3.71 19.87 -0.41
N ARG A 209 -4.87 20.17 0.20
CA ARG A 209 -4.99 21.14 1.30
C ARG A 209 -4.69 20.57 2.68
N ASN A 210 -4.56 19.26 2.80
CA ASN A 210 -4.35 18.61 4.10
C ASN A 210 -3.09 19.14 4.83
N PRO A 211 -1.92 19.34 4.18
CA PRO A 211 -0.75 19.93 4.84
C PRO A 211 -0.97 21.34 5.40
N VAL A 212 -1.76 22.16 4.69
CA VAL A 212 -2.10 23.52 5.16
C VAL A 212 -3.06 23.43 6.36
N LYS A 213 -4.08 22.56 6.27
CA LYS A 213 -5.02 22.31 7.37
C LYS A 213 -4.31 21.80 8.64
N ALA A 214 -3.29 20.96 8.49
CA ALA A 214 -2.45 20.48 9.59
C ALA A 214 -1.43 21.50 10.10
N GLY A 215 -1.37 22.71 9.51
CA GLY A 215 -0.45 23.77 9.88
C GLY A 215 1.03 23.47 9.57
N LEU A 216 1.30 22.60 8.58
CA LEU A 216 2.66 22.24 8.18
C LEU A 216 3.28 23.27 7.23
N VAL A 217 2.47 23.88 6.40
CA VAL A 217 2.85 24.92 5.42
C VAL A 217 1.74 25.97 5.29
N ALA A 218 2.05 27.14 4.73
CA ALA A 218 1.08 28.19 4.47
C ALA A 218 0.36 28.02 3.13
N GLN A 219 1.05 27.53 2.12
CA GLN A 219 0.51 27.30 0.77
C GLN A 219 0.64 25.81 0.41
N ILE A 220 -0.28 25.32 -0.43
CA ILE A 220 -0.30 23.89 -0.80
C ILE A 220 0.93 23.47 -1.62
N GLU A 221 1.46 24.39 -2.41
CA GLU A 221 2.63 24.20 -3.28
C GLU A 221 3.93 24.07 -2.49
N ASP A 222 3.98 24.62 -1.27
CA ASP A 222 5.19 24.61 -0.43
C ASP A 222 5.45 23.24 0.22
N TYR A 223 4.42 22.36 0.27
CA TYR A 223 4.59 21.07 0.90
C TYR A 223 5.31 20.09 -0.03
N PRO A 224 6.54 19.64 0.31
CA PRO A 224 7.37 18.87 -0.61
C PRO A 224 6.85 17.47 -0.91
N TRP A 225 5.92 16.95 -0.10
CA TRP A 225 5.43 15.57 -0.15
C TRP A 225 3.95 15.47 -0.58
N SER A 226 3.48 16.43 -1.37
CA SER A 226 2.13 16.48 -1.93
C SER A 226 2.17 16.65 -3.44
N SER A 227 1.17 16.10 -4.14
CA SER A 227 0.95 16.32 -5.57
C SER A 227 0.75 17.79 -5.97
N ALA A 228 0.39 18.67 -5.02
CA ALA A 228 0.30 20.09 -5.24
C ALA A 228 1.67 20.75 -5.49
N ASN A 229 2.75 20.14 -4.98
CA ASN A 229 4.10 20.65 -5.22
C ASN A 229 4.48 20.54 -6.71
N PRO A 230 5.04 21.61 -7.34
CA PRO A 230 5.38 21.61 -8.76
C PRO A 230 6.20 20.42 -9.22
N LYS A 231 7.17 19.99 -8.41
CA LYS A 231 8.02 18.81 -8.68
C LYS A 231 7.24 17.54 -9.02
N TRP A 232 6.09 17.33 -8.36
CA TRP A 232 5.28 16.12 -8.56
C TRP A 232 4.14 16.35 -9.54
N ARG A 233 3.62 17.57 -9.61
CA ARG A 233 2.55 17.97 -10.55
C ARG A 233 2.95 17.70 -11.99
N GLU A 234 4.18 18.09 -12.37
CA GLU A 234 4.74 17.83 -13.70
C GLU A 234 4.85 16.33 -14.02
N ARG A 235 5.13 15.53 -13.04
CA ARG A 235 5.19 14.06 -13.22
C ARG A 235 3.82 13.39 -13.29
N LEU A 236 2.76 14.03 -12.81
CA LEU A 236 1.39 13.50 -12.86
C LEU A 236 0.70 13.79 -14.19
N SER A 237 1.02 14.90 -14.83
CA SER A 237 0.59 15.27 -16.18
C SER A 237 1.18 14.34 -17.23
#